data_4e7bd8863543d3b4f4e3355722530b70
#
_entry.id   4e7bd8863543d3b4f4e3355722530b70
#
_cell.length_a   1.000
_cell.length_b   1.000
_cell.length_c   1.000
_cell.angle_alpha   90.00
_cell.angle_beta   90.00
_cell.angle_gamma   90.00
#
_symmetry.space_group_name_H-M   'P 1'
#
loop_
_entity.id
_entity.type
_entity.pdbx_description
1 polymer ?
#
loop_
_entity_poly.entity_id
_entity_poly.type
_entity_poly.pdbx_seq_one_letter_code
_entity_poly.pdbx_strand_id
1 'polypeptide(L)'
;MRRVVFNQKGGVGKSSIACNLAAVSAAEGHRTLLIDLDAQGNSTHYLTGLTGDEVPVGIADFFKQTLSSGPFAKKGKVDIYETPFDNLHVVTATAELADLQPKLEAKHKINKLRKLLDELAEDYDRIYLDTPPALNFYTVSAMIAADRCLIPFDCDSFSRQALYGLLREIEEIKEDHNEDLEVEGIVVNQFQPRASLPQQLLDELI
;
A
#
# COMPACT_ATOMS: atom_id res chain seq x y z
N MET A 1 -10.21 -9.84 -1.46
CA MET A 1 -9.65 -9.28 -0.22
C MET A 1 -8.57 -8.27 -0.58
N ARG A 2 -8.65 -7.06 -0.02
CA ARG A 2 -7.75 -5.92 -0.27
C ARG A 2 -7.03 -5.59 1.03
N ARG A 3 -5.70 -5.63 1.03
CA ARG A 3 -4.87 -5.39 2.22
C ARG A 3 -3.92 -4.22 1.98
N VAL A 4 -3.99 -3.20 2.83
CA VAL A 4 -2.99 -2.14 2.88
C VAL A 4 -1.91 -2.47 3.90
N VAL A 5 -0.64 -2.25 3.53
CA VAL A 5 0.52 -2.39 4.42
C VAL A 5 1.01 -0.98 4.76
N PHE A 6 0.83 -0.57 6.01
CA PHE A 6 1.06 0.82 6.40
C PHE A 6 1.85 0.97 7.70
N ASN A 7 2.79 1.89 7.68
CA ASN A 7 3.41 2.53 8.83
C ASN A 7 4.05 3.84 8.36
N GLN A 8 3.94 4.90 9.15
CA GLN A 8 4.55 6.21 8.85
C GLN A 8 6.07 6.19 8.86
N LYS A 9 6.67 5.23 9.56
CA LYS A 9 8.11 5.10 9.63
C LYS A 9 8.68 4.49 8.35
N GLY A 10 9.77 5.07 7.84
CA GLY A 10 10.59 4.48 6.79
C GLY A 10 11.42 3.31 7.33
N GLY A 11 11.75 2.34 6.48
CA GLY A 11 12.66 1.24 6.82
C GLY A 11 12.08 0.11 7.66
N VAL A 12 10.81 0.14 8.06
CA VAL A 12 10.16 -0.94 8.84
C VAL A 12 9.83 -2.20 8.02
N GLY A 13 10.11 -2.19 6.72
CA GLY A 13 9.91 -3.34 5.84
C GLY A 13 8.53 -3.42 5.17
N LYS A 14 7.80 -2.30 5.01
CA LYS A 14 6.49 -2.28 4.33
C LYS A 14 6.51 -2.99 2.97
N SER A 15 7.32 -2.50 2.05
CA SER A 15 7.43 -3.05 0.68
C SER A 15 7.87 -4.52 0.69
N SER A 16 8.85 -4.87 1.53
CA SER A 16 9.30 -6.26 1.66
C SER A 16 8.18 -7.18 2.17
N ILE A 17 7.42 -6.75 3.18
CA ILE A 17 6.30 -7.52 3.72
C ILE A 17 5.17 -7.62 2.70
N ALA A 18 4.82 -6.52 2.02
CA ALA A 18 3.79 -6.51 0.98
C ALA A 18 4.14 -7.48 -0.16
N CYS A 19 5.36 -7.42 -0.68
CA CYS A 19 5.83 -8.32 -1.74
C CYS A 19 5.84 -9.79 -1.31
N ASN A 20 6.34 -10.11 -0.10
CA ASN A 20 6.37 -11.48 0.38
C ASN A 20 4.95 -12.05 0.60
N LEU A 21 4.02 -11.27 1.18
CA LEU A 21 2.63 -11.70 1.35
C LEU A 21 1.93 -11.91 0.00
N ALA A 22 2.18 -11.03 -0.97
CA ALA A 22 1.65 -11.19 -2.32
C ALA A 22 2.21 -12.45 -2.99
N ALA A 23 3.52 -12.69 -2.88
CA ALA A 23 4.15 -13.89 -3.43
C ALA A 23 3.65 -15.19 -2.78
N VAL A 24 3.47 -15.20 -1.46
CA VAL A 24 2.88 -16.36 -0.75
C VAL A 24 1.45 -16.61 -1.21
N SER A 25 0.61 -15.57 -1.32
CA SER A 25 -0.77 -15.71 -1.81
C SER A 25 -0.80 -16.27 -3.24
N ALA A 26 0.09 -15.81 -4.12
CA ALA A 26 0.19 -16.31 -5.49
C ALA A 26 0.64 -17.77 -5.53
N ALA A 27 1.61 -18.15 -4.70
CA ALA A 27 2.08 -19.52 -4.57
C ALA A 27 1.00 -20.49 -4.03
N GLU A 28 0.05 -19.98 -3.24
CA GLU A 28 -1.15 -20.70 -2.78
C GLU A 28 -2.24 -20.82 -3.87
N GLY A 29 -2.00 -20.28 -5.07
CA GLY A 29 -2.90 -20.38 -6.21
C GLY A 29 -3.93 -19.25 -6.31
N HIS A 30 -3.84 -18.19 -5.48
CA HIS A 30 -4.69 -17.02 -5.62
C HIS A 30 -4.20 -16.09 -6.74
N ARG A 31 -5.12 -15.61 -7.57
CA ARG A 31 -4.81 -14.51 -8.51
C ARG A 31 -4.54 -13.25 -7.70
N THR A 32 -3.27 -12.84 -7.67
CA THR A 32 -2.78 -11.82 -6.75
C THR A 32 -2.26 -10.60 -7.51
N LEU A 33 -2.65 -9.42 -7.04
CA LEU A 33 -2.18 -8.13 -7.53
C LEU A 33 -1.49 -7.37 -6.40
N LEU A 34 -0.31 -6.81 -6.66
CA LEU A 34 0.29 -5.80 -5.82
C LEU A 34 0.21 -4.45 -6.52
N ILE A 35 -0.22 -3.42 -5.82
CA ILE A 35 -0.22 -2.02 -6.29
C ILE A 35 0.78 -1.24 -5.46
N ASP A 36 1.83 -0.76 -6.11
CA ASP A 36 2.85 0.09 -5.51
C ASP A 36 2.37 1.55 -5.55
N LEU A 37 2.23 2.17 -4.37
CA LEU A 37 1.78 3.56 -4.21
C LEU A 37 2.91 4.47 -3.70
N ASP A 38 4.13 3.95 -3.54
CA ASP A 38 5.29 4.72 -3.14
C ASP A 38 6.06 5.22 -4.37
N ALA A 39 6.30 6.53 -4.45
CA ALA A 39 7.12 7.15 -5.50
C ALA A 39 8.56 6.60 -5.56
N GLN A 40 9.03 5.92 -4.51
CA GLN A 40 10.33 5.23 -4.50
C GLN A 40 10.34 3.94 -5.34
N GLY A 41 9.17 3.33 -5.60
CA GLY A 41 9.04 2.16 -6.45
C GLY A 41 9.73 0.90 -5.93
N ASN A 42 9.84 0.73 -4.60
CA ASN A 42 10.55 -0.42 -4.02
C ASN A 42 9.88 -1.75 -4.36
N SER A 43 8.56 -1.84 -4.21
CA SER A 43 7.81 -3.04 -4.56
C SER A 43 7.84 -3.32 -6.07
N THR A 44 7.79 -2.27 -6.88
CA THR A 44 7.99 -2.34 -8.33
C THR A 44 9.32 -3.00 -8.66
N HIS A 45 10.42 -2.48 -8.08
CA HIS A 45 11.75 -3.04 -8.30
C HIS A 45 11.86 -4.50 -7.83
N TYR A 46 11.36 -4.84 -6.65
CA TYR A 46 11.44 -6.20 -6.09
C TYR A 46 10.71 -7.24 -6.95
N LEU A 47 9.59 -6.87 -7.56
CA LEU A 47 8.78 -7.82 -8.33
C LEU A 47 9.12 -7.88 -9.82
N THR A 48 9.72 -6.82 -10.37
CA THR A 48 10.00 -6.73 -11.82
C THR A 48 11.50 -6.72 -12.15
N GLY A 49 12.35 -6.33 -11.22
CA GLY A 49 13.77 -6.05 -11.46
C GLY A 49 14.03 -4.75 -12.23
N LEU A 50 12.98 -4.03 -12.66
CA LEU A 50 13.09 -2.81 -13.45
C LEU A 50 13.37 -1.58 -12.57
N THR A 51 14.05 -0.59 -13.14
CA THR A 51 14.39 0.67 -12.47
C THR A 51 14.33 1.86 -13.44
N GLY A 52 14.08 3.05 -12.90
CA GLY A 52 14.13 4.30 -13.67
C GLY A 52 13.20 4.29 -14.90
N ASP A 53 13.74 4.64 -16.05
CA ASP A 53 12.99 4.76 -17.31
C ASP A 53 12.51 3.43 -17.90
N GLU A 54 12.98 2.29 -17.38
CA GLU A 54 12.53 0.96 -17.79
C GLU A 54 11.18 0.59 -17.17
N VAL A 55 10.79 1.27 -16.09
CA VAL A 55 9.54 0.97 -15.38
C VAL A 55 8.35 1.43 -16.22
N PRO A 56 7.43 0.52 -16.58
CA PRO A 56 6.21 0.90 -17.27
C PRO A 56 5.38 1.88 -16.44
N VAL A 57 4.71 2.79 -17.10
CA VAL A 57 3.81 3.73 -16.42
C VAL A 57 2.59 2.95 -15.91
N GLY A 58 2.44 2.90 -14.60
CA GLY A 58 1.40 2.13 -13.93
C GLY A 58 0.37 3.03 -13.24
N ILE A 59 0.40 3.06 -11.90
CA ILE A 59 -0.60 3.78 -11.11
C ILE A 59 -0.55 5.31 -11.32
N ALA A 60 0.60 5.87 -11.71
CA ALA A 60 0.72 7.31 -12.00
C ALA A 60 -0.18 7.72 -13.17
N ASP A 61 -0.24 6.93 -14.24
CA ASP A 61 -1.12 7.20 -15.39
C ASP A 61 -2.60 7.14 -15.01
N PHE A 62 -3.00 6.16 -14.21
CA PHE A 62 -4.35 6.11 -13.68
C PHE A 62 -4.71 7.41 -12.95
N PHE A 63 -3.87 7.89 -12.05
CA PHE A 63 -4.12 9.13 -11.33
C PHE A 63 -4.13 10.36 -12.25
N LYS A 64 -3.23 10.45 -13.24
CA LYS A 64 -3.28 11.52 -14.27
C LYS A 64 -4.61 11.55 -15.02
N GLN A 65 -5.08 10.39 -15.44
CA GLN A 65 -6.36 10.28 -16.15
C GLN A 65 -7.51 10.79 -15.26
N THR A 66 -7.48 10.55 -13.94
CA THR A 66 -8.52 11.05 -13.01
C THR A 66 -8.50 12.58 -12.84
N LEU A 67 -7.37 13.23 -13.13
CA LEU A 67 -7.27 14.69 -13.11
C LEU A 67 -7.90 15.36 -14.33
N SER A 68 -8.06 14.63 -15.43
CA SER A 68 -8.71 15.11 -16.64
C SER A 68 -10.22 15.23 -16.41
N SER A 69 -10.79 16.34 -16.85
CA SER A 69 -12.23 16.63 -16.76
C SER A 69 -12.78 16.92 -18.15
N GLY A 70 -13.99 16.43 -18.46
CA GLY A 70 -14.69 16.74 -19.70
C GLY A 70 -15.34 15.51 -20.35
N PRO A 71 -16.16 15.72 -21.40
CA PRO A 71 -16.91 14.65 -22.05
C PRO A 71 -16.03 13.61 -22.77
N PHE A 72 -14.74 13.92 -22.97
CA PHE A 72 -13.74 13.02 -23.55
C PHE A 72 -12.73 12.49 -22.54
N ALA A 73 -12.95 12.70 -21.23
CA ALA A 73 -12.09 12.14 -20.19
C ALA A 73 -12.12 10.61 -20.28
N LYS A 74 -10.98 10.01 -20.56
CA LYS A 74 -10.86 8.55 -20.57
C LYS A 74 -11.16 8.00 -19.16
N LYS A 75 -11.92 6.90 -19.11
CA LYS A 75 -12.07 6.14 -17.85
C LYS A 75 -10.67 5.74 -17.41
N GLY A 76 -10.31 6.06 -16.18
CA GLY A 76 -8.97 5.74 -15.65
C GLY A 76 -8.73 4.23 -15.79
N LYS A 77 -7.86 3.86 -16.71
CA LYS A 77 -7.34 2.50 -16.84
C LYS A 77 -5.96 2.44 -16.20
N VAL A 78 -5.63 1.30 -15.65
CA VAL A 78 -4.30 1.03 -15.11
C VAL A 78 -3.66 -0.08 -15.95
N ASP A 79 -2.38 0.10 -16.26
CA ASP A 79 -1.60 -0.95 -16.89
C ASP A 79 -1.07 -1.89 -15.80
N ILE A 80 -1.28 -3.18 -16.00
CA ILE A 80 -0.88 -4.25 -15.10
C ILE A 80 0.28 -5.01 -15.73
N TYR A 81 1.36 -5.12 -14.99
CA TYR A 81 2.56 -5.82 -15.42
C TYR A 81 2.56 -7.27 -14.90
N GLU A 82 2.82 -8.22 -15.80
CA GLU A 82 3.02 -9.61 -15.42
C GLU A 82 4.42 -9.79 -14.83
N THR A 83 4.49 -10.30 -13.61
CA THR A 83 5.77 -10.59 -12.96
C THR A 83 6.32 -11.95 -13.41
N PRO A 84 7.61 -12.26 -13.15
CA PRO A 84 8.15 -13.60 -13.38
C PRO A 84 7.55 -14.70 -12.49
N PHE A 85 6.66 -14.37 -11.57
CA PHE A 85 6.04 -15.29 -10.62
C PHE A 85 4.61 -15.62 -11.07
N ASP A 86 4.27 -16.91 -11.11
CA ASP A 86 2.94 -17.37 -11.47
C ASP A 86 1.87 -16.75 -10.56
N ASN A 87 0.73 -16.36 -11.11
CA ASN A 87 -0.41 -15.76 -10.41
C ASN A 87 -0.14 -14.42 -9.69
N LEU A 88 1.04 -13.80 -9.88
CA LEU A 88 1.39 -12.52 -9.29
C LEU A 88 1.59 -11.44 -10.35
N HIS A 89 0.76 -10.42 -10.30
CA HIS A 89 0.87 -9.23 -11.14
C HIS A 89 1.17 -7.99 -10.30
N VAL A 90 1.68 -6.93 -10.94
CA VAL A 90 1.97 -5.67 -10.28
C VAL A 90 1.49 -4.46 -11.08
N VAL A 91 0.94 -3.49 -10.38
CA VAL A 91 0.78 -2.12 -10.88
C VAL A 91 1.95 -1.31 -10.35
N THR A 92 2.79 -0.86 -11.26
CA THR A 92 4.06 -0.21 -10.98
C THR A 92 3.90 1.23 -10.48
N ALA A 93 4.86 1.71 -9.71
CA ALA A 93 5.00 3.09 -9.29
C ALA A 93 6.20 3.75 -9.97
N THR A 94 6.10 5.06 -10.17
CA THR A 94 7.19 5.91 -10.65
C THR A 94 7.31 7.17 -9.79
N ALA A 95 8.45 7.84 -9.83
CA ALA A 95 8.69 9.09 -9.12
C ALA A 95 7.65 10.19 -9.41
N GLU A 96 6.95 10.08 -10.53
CA GLU A 96 5.91 11.01 -10.94
C GLU A 96 4.73 11.11 -9.94
N LEU A 97 4.52 10.10 -9.11
CA LEU A 97 3.52 10.15 -8.03
C LEU A 97 3.74 11.35 -7.11
N ALA A 98 4.99 11.74 -6.84
CA ALA A 98 5.29 12.91 -6.01
C ALA A 98 4.75 14.22 -6.60
N ASP A 99 4.83 14.39 -7.91
CA ASP A 99 4.35 15.58 -8.62
C ASP A 99 2.82 15.62 -8.78
N LEU A 100 2.19 14.46 -8.74
CA LEU A 100 0.74 14.32 -8.88
C LEU A 100 -0.01 14.58 -7.56
N GLN A 101 0.59 14.27 -6.43
CA GLN A 101 -0.05 14.33 -5.12
C GLN A 101 -0.75 15.68 -4.84
N PRO A 102 -0.10 16.85 -4.95
CA PRO A 102 -0.77 18.14 -4.66
C PRO A 102 -1.97 18.41 -5.56
N LYS A 103 -1.91 17.95 -6.83
CA LYS A 103 -2.99 18.12 -7.80
C LYS A 103 -4.20 17.24 -7.48
N LEU A 104 -3.95 16.03 -6.98
CA LEU A 104 -4.99 15.06 -6.59
C LEU A 104 -5.72 15.53 -5.32
N GLU A 105 -4.96 16.03 -4.34
CA GLU A 105 -5.49 16.63 -3.11
C GLU A 105 -6.38 17.83 -3.43
N ALA A 106 -5.89 18.80 -4.21
CA ALA A 106 -6.64 19.99 -4.59
C ALA A 106 -7.94 19.69 -5.35
N LYS A 107 -8.01 18.56 -6.06
CA LYS A 107 -9.21 18.12 -6.78
C LYS A 107 -10.03 17.07 -6.03
N HIS A 108 -9.76 16.81 -4.77
CA HIS A 108 -10.48 15.86 -3.91
C HIS A 108 -10.68 14.47 -4.56
N LYS A 109 -9.58 13.89 -5.12
CA LYS A 109 -9.66 12.62 -5.87
C LYS A 109 -9.52 11.37 -4.99
N ILE A 110 -9.67 11.50 -3.68
CA ILE A 110 -9.37 10.48 -2.66
C ILE A 110 -10.07 9.13 -2.91
N ASN A 111 -11.30 9.13 -3.40
CA ASN A 111 -12.10 7.91 -3.64
C ASN A 111 -11.83 7.23 -5.00
N LYS A 112 -10.85 7.71 -5.78
CA LYS A 112 -10.62 7.15 -7.13
C LYS A 112 -9.99 5.77 -7.10
N LEU A 113 -9.10 5.54 -6.15
CA LEU A 113 -8.46 4.23 -5.96
C LEU A 113 -9.50 3.16 -5.57
N ARG A 114 -10.44 3.46 -4.67
CA ARG A 114 -11.51 2.53 -4.28
C ARG A 114 -12.29 2.03 -5.50
N LYS A 115 -12.67 2.93 -6.41
CA LYS A 115 -13.40 2.57 -7.64
C LYS A 115 -12.57 1.69 -8.57
N LEU A 116 -11.26 1.93 -8.67
CA LEU A 116 -10.36 1.06 -9.43
C LEU A 116 -10.31 -0.33 -8.79
N LEU A 117 -10.17 -0.42 -7.45
CA LEU A 117 -10.09 -1.69 -6.76
C LEU A 117 -11.40 -2.48 -6.82
N ASP A 118 -12.56 -1.80 -6.89
CA ASP A 118 -13.86 -2.46 -7.09
C ASP A 118 -13.92 -3.17 -8.45
N GLU A 119 -13.40 -2.54 -9.51
CA GLU A 119 -13.30 -3.13 -10.85
C GLU A 119 -12.26 -4.30 -10.86
N LEU A 120 -11.09 -4.12 -10.24
CA LEU A 120 -10.03 -5.13 -10.21
C LEU A 120 -10.36 -6.35 -9.34
N ALA A 121 -11.26 -6.21 -8.37
CA ALA A 121 -11.69 -7.32 -7.51
C ALA A 121 -12.48 -8.41 -8.25
N GLU A 122 -12.95 -8.14 -9.49
CA GLU A 122 -13.56 -9.15 -10.37
C GLU A 122 -12.51 -10.14 -10.91
N ASP A 123 -11.28 -9.67 -11.09
CA ASP A 123 -10.18 -10.44 -11.69
C ASP A 123 -9.17 -10.99 -10.68
N TYR A 124 -9.09 -10.40 -9.47
CA TYR A 124 -8.08 -10.73 -8.46
C TYR A 124 -8.68 -11.17 -7.13
N ASP A 125 -8.23 -12.32 -6.62
CA ASP A 125 -8.65 -12.86 -5.32
C ASP A 125 -8.04 -12.08 -4.16
N ARG A 126 -6.79 -11.57 -4.35
CA ARG A 126 -6.01 -10.84 -3.37
C ARG A 126 -5.37 -9.59 -4.00
N ILE A 127 -5.55 -8.45 -3.35
CA ILE A 127 -4.92 -7.19 -3.74
C ILE A 127 -4.15 -6.64 -2.55
N TYR A 128 -2.86 -6.38 -2.73
CA TYR A 128 -1.97 -5.79 -1.75
C TYR A 128 -1.61 -4.36 -2.16
N LEU A 129 -1.64 -3.44 -1.19
CA LEU A 129 -1.31 -2.03 -1.40
C LEU A 129 -0.06 -1.70 -0.59
N ASP A 130 1.05 -1.43 -1.27
CA ASP A 130 2.26 -0.90 -0.64
C ASP A 130 2.21 0.61 -0.60
N THR A 131 2.46 1.20 0.58
CA THR A 131 2.27 2.63 0.81
C THR A 131 3.56 3.36 1.19
N PRO A 132 3.68 4.66 0.85
CA PRO A 132 4.81 5.47 1.28
C PRO A 132 4.85 5.64 2.82
N PRO A 133 6.02 6.03 3.37
CA PRO A 133 6.18 6.25 4.82
C PRO A 133 5.62 7.62 5.26
N ALA A 134 4.37 7.89 4.92
CA ALA A 134 3.67 9.12 5.27
C ALA A 134 2.16 8.91 5.23
N LEU A 135 1.43 9.61 6.08
CA LEU A 135 -0.03 9.70 5.99
C LEU A 135 -0.41 10.78 4.97
N ASN A 136 -0.23 10.45 3.70
CA ASN A 136 -0.48 11.34 2.56
C ASN A 136 -1.68 10.89 1.74
N PHE A 137 -1.95 11.57 0.63
CA PHE A 137 -3.04 11.26 -0.29
C PHE A 137 -3.09 9.77 -0.68
N TYR A 138 -1.95 9.16 -1.01
CA TYR A 138 -1.90 7.77 -1.48
C TYR A 138 -2.21 6.79 -0.37
N THR A 139 -1.66 7.00 0.82
CA THR A 139 -1.92 6.17 1.99
C THR A 139 -3.38 6.25 2.42
N VAL A 140 -3.95 7.46 2.51
CA VAL A 140 -5.37 7.64 2.86
C VAL A 140 -6.27 7.01 1.78
N SER A 141 -5.96 7.22 0.49
CA SER A 141 -6.70 6.55 -0.60
C SER A 141 -6.65 5.03 -0.51
N ALA A 142 -5.49 4.47 -0.11
CA ALA A 142 -5.32 3.03 0.08
C ALA A 142 -6.16 2.49 1.24
N MET A 143 -6.19 3.17 2.38
CA MET A 143 -7.01 2.80 3.54
C MET A 143 -8.51 2.88 3.24
N ILE A 144 -8.93 3.92 2.50
CA ILE A 144 -10.33 4.07 2.04
C ILE A 144 -10.74 2.89 1.13
N ALA A 145 -9.81 2.35 0.35
CA ALA A 145 -10.05 1.31 -0.63
C ALA A 145 -9.83 -0.12 -0.11
N ALA A 146 -9.21 -0.30 1.06
CA ALA A 146 -8.85 -1.59 1.63
C ALA A 146 -9.93 -2.17 2.54
N ASP A 147 -9.92 -3.51 2.67
CA ASP A 147 -10.69 -4.25 3.67
C ASP A 147 -9.88 -4.39 4.97
N ARG A 148 -8.55 -4.50 4.87
CA ARG A 148 -7.65 -4.79 5.98
C ARG A 148 -6.40 -3.94 5.97
N CYS A 149 -5.95 -3.53 7.17
CA CYS A 149 -4.70 -2.83 7.39
C CYS A 149 -3.74 -3.71 8.19
N LEU A 150 -2.54 -3.95 7.64
CA LEU A 150 -1.45 -4.64 8.31
C LEU A 150 -0.36 -3.63 8.67
N ILE A 151 0.10 -3.64 9.92
CA ILE A 151 1.07 -2.68 10.45
C ILE A 151 2.42 -3.35 10.66
N PRO A 152 3.41 -3.17 9.77
CA PRO A 152 4.80 -3.56 10.06
C PRO A 152 5.36 -2.71 11.20
N PHE A 153 6.00 -3.37 12.15
CA PHE A 153 6.52 -2.76 13.35
C PHE A 153 8.00 -3.15 13.55
N ASP A 154 8.83 -2.17 13.87
CA ASP A 154 10.24 -2.36 14.19
C ASP A 154 10.47 -2.03 15.66
N CYS A 155 10.95 -3.02 16.42
CA CYS A 155 11.12 -2.91 17.86
C CYS A 155 12.22 -1.94 18.30
N ASP A 156 13.13 -1.51 17.39
CA ASP A 156 14.29 -0.71 17.81
C ASP A 156 13.99 0.78 18.01
N SER A 157 12.83 1.28 17.56
CA SER A 157 12.60 2.71 17.48
C SER A 157 11.17 3.17 17.77
N PHE A 158 10.30 2.28 18.21
CA PHE A 158 8.94 2.65 18.54
C PHE A 158 8.72 2.80 20.03
N SER A 159 8.25 3.96 20.40
CA SER A 159 7.56 4.12 21.67
C SER A 159 6.12 3.61 21.52
N ARG A 160 5.56 3.05 22.55
CA ARG A 160 4.13 2.71 22.69
C ARG A 160 3.23 3.88 22.22
N GLN A 161 3.65 5.13 22.50
CA GLN A 161 2.95 6.32 22.05
C GLN A 161 2.84 6.47 20.53
N ALA A 162 3.89 6.11 19.77
CA ALA A 162 3.87 6.19 18.31
C ALA A 162 2.90 5.16 17.71
N LEU A 163 2.82 3.95 18.26
CA LEU A 163 1.85 2.94 17.83
C LEU A 163 0.41 3.39 18.13
N TYR A 164 0.14 3.91 19.33
CA TYR A 164 -1.19 4.44 19.65
C TYR A 164 -1.57 5.65 18.80
N GLY A 165 -0.60 6.51 18.45
CA GLY A 165 -0.81 7.60 17.50
C GLY A 165 -1.25 7.07 16.15
N LEU A 166 -0.52 6.07 15.61
CA LEU A 166 -0.84 5.44 14.33
C LEU A 166 -2.24 4.78 14.33
N LEU A 167 -2.57 4.03 15.39
CA LEU A 167 -3.88 3.37 15.51
C LEU A 167 -5.02 4.41 15.57
N ARG A 168 -4.81 5.54 16.23
CA ARG A 168 -5.80 6.63 16.26
C ARG A 168 -6.03 7.24 14.88
N GLU A 169 -4.97 7.50 14.11
CA GLU A 169 -5.09 8.01 12.75
C GLU A 169 -5.83 7.03 11.83
N ILE A 170 -5.58 5.72 11.98
CA ILE A 170 -6.32 4.69 11.23
C ILE A 170 -7.80 4.70 11.63
N GLU A 171 -8.11 4.83 12.93
CA GLU A 171 -9.49 4.88 13.40
C GLU A 171 -10.22 6.14 12.90
N GLU A 172 -9.58 7.31 12.86
CA GLU A 172 -10.15 8.52 12.27
C GLU A 172 -10.50 8.32 10.78
N ILE A 173 -9.61 7.69 10.00
CA ILE A 173 -9.89 7.37 8.60
C ILE A 173 -11.04 6.37 8.48
N LYS A 174 -11.09 5.39 9.37
CA LYS A 174 -12.16 4.39 9.40
C LYS A 174 -13.51 5.04 9.67
N GLU A 175 -13.62 5.87 10.71
CA GLU A 175 -14.85 6.57 11.08
C GLU A 175 -15.33 7.52 9.98
N ASP A 176 -14.41 8.25 9.33
CA ASP A 176 -14.77 9.28 8.36
C ASP A 176 -15.02 8.73 6.93
N HIS A 177 -14.40 7.59 6.56
CA HIS A 177 -14.30 7.20 5.16
C HIS A 177 -14.53 5.72 4.86
N ASN A 178 -14.24 4.80 5.78
CA ASN A 178 -14.30 3.36 5.53
C ASN A 178 -14.55 2.56 6.82
N GLU A 179 -15.78 2.54 7.30
CA GLU A 179 -16.20 1.86 8.54
C GLU A 179 -15.84 0.35 8.56
N ASP A 180 -15.72 -0.26 7.38
CA ASP A 180 -15.40 -1.67 7.22
C ASP A 180 -13.90 -2.00 7.30
N LEU A 181 -13.02 -0.98 7.39
CA LEU A 181 -11.57 -1.21 7.49
C LEU A 181 -11.22 -1.90 8.82
N GLU A 182 -10.59 -3.05 8.76
CA GLU A 182 -10.11 -3.78 9.94
C GLU A 182 -8.59 -3.67 10.08
N VAL A 183 -8.11 -3.34 11.28
CA VAL A 183 -6.69 -3.54 11.62
C VAL A 183 -6.48 -5.04 11.85
N GLU A 184 -5.87 -5.71 10.85
CA GLU A 184 -5.67 -7.17 10.87
C GLU A 184 -4.64 -7.60 11.90
N GLY A 185 -3.64 -6.76 12.13
CA GLY A 185 -2.59 -7.05 13.10
C GLY A 185 -1.32 -6.23 12.91
N ILE A 186 -0.37 -6.51 13.79
CA ILE A 186 0.95 -5.89 13.79
C ILE A 186 1.97 -6.99 13.49
N VAL A 187 2.83 -6.75 12.47
CA VAL A 187 3.94 -7.65 12.13
C VAL A 187 5.22 -7.10 12.72
N VAL A 188 5.73 -7.75 13.74
CA VAL A 188 7.01 -7.40 14.34
C VAL A 188 8.13 -7.85 13.40
N ASN A 189 8.80 -6.86 12.79
CA ASN A 189 9.93 -7.07 11.88
C ASN A 189 11.25 -6.67 12.56
N GLN A 190 12.37 -7.17 12.06
CA GLN A 190 13.72 -6.89 12.55
C GLN A 190 13.91 -7.20 14.06
N PHE A 191 13.13 -8.16 14.59
CA PHE A 191 13.17 -8.54 15.98
C PHE A 191 14.51 -9.19 16.36
N GLN A 192 15.17 -8.62 17.37
CA GLN A 192 16.42 -9.16 17.93
C GLN A 192 16.18 -9.86 19.27
N PRO A 193 16.08 -11.20 19.31
CA PRO A 193 15.69 -11.95 20.52
C PRO A 193 16.62 -11.77 21.73
N ARG A 194 17.86 -11.29 21.49
CA ARG A 194 18.86 -11.08 22.53
C ARG A 194 18.90 -9.66 23.10
N ALA A 195 18.14 -8.74 22.51
CA ALA A 195 18.02 -7.37 23.01
C ALA A 195 16.88 -7.29 24.04
N SER A 196 17.13 -6.66 25.19
CA SER A 196 16.15 -6.56 26.27
C SER A 196 14.98 -5.63 25.91
N LEU A 197 15.23 -4.58 25.15
CA LEU A 197 14.21 -3.58 24.78
C LEU A 197 13.12 -4.14 23.86
N PRO A 198 13.44 -4.88 22.77
CA PRO A 198 12.43 -5.51 21.94
C PRO A 198 11.51 -6.47 22.69
N GLN A 199 12.06 -7.25 23.62
CA GLN A 199 11.27 -8.17 24.42
C GLN A 199 10.31 -7.43 25.37
N GLN A 200 10.76 -6.37 26.04
CA GLN A 200 9.92 -5.57 26.91
C GLN A 200 8.76 -4.90 26.14
N LEU A 201 9.02 -4.37 24.94
CA LEU A 201 8.00 -3.77 24.10
C LEU A 201 6.98 -4.81 23.62
N LEU A 202 7.42 -6.02 23.29
CA LEU A 202 6.52 -7.10 22.90
C LEU A 202 5.62 -7.53 24.07
N ASP A 203 6.19 -7.69 25.28
CA ASP A 203 5.46 -8.05 26.50
C ASP A 203 4.43 -6.97 26.91
N GLU A 204 4.66 -5.72 26.52
CA GLU A 204 3.71 -4.61 26.74
C GLU A 204 2.57 -4.55 25.71
N LEU A 205 2.73 -5.21 24.54
CA LEU A 205 1.74 -5.20 23.45
C LEU A 205 0.79 -6.40 23.52
N ILE A 206 1.14 -7.46 24.24
CA ILE A 206 0.32 -8.65 24.48
C ILE A 206 -0.53 -8.45 25.75
#